data_ee89ef0501174f66368ed78104c77bc1
#
_entry.id   ee89ef0501174f66368ed78104c77bc1
#
_cell.length_a   1.000
_cell.length_b   1.000
_cell.length_c   1.000
_cell.angle_alpha   90.00
_cell.angle_beta   90.00
_cell.angle_gamma   90.00
#
_symmetry.space_group_name_H-M   'P 1'
#
loop_
_entity.id
_entity.type
_entity.pdbx_description
1 polymer ?
#
loop_
_entity_poly.entity_id
_entity_poly.type
_entity_poly.pdbx_seq_one_letter_code
_entity_poly.pdbx_strand_id
1 'polypeptide(L)'
;NMLAGRNSNDAYITGYKHLNPIKDFHSPQRTQDVSEEIYQHLLQGKIVILDLSVGDPDQRTRLSKIIAQHIFKRSMQTFNQGEFPPNIMIYIEEAHNIIGNKDNLSDTWPRIAKEGAKFRIGTVYATQEISSVHPNILANTENMFVSHINNENEVRVLAKFYDFADFGPSLIRAQD
;
A
#
# COMPACT_ATOMS: atom_id res chain seq x y z
N ASN A 1 -22.97 20.65 -5.99
CA ASN A 1 -22.93 19.74 -4.83
C ASN A 1 -23.37 18.32 -5.26
N MET A 2 -22.49 17.63 -6.00
CA MET A 2 -22.77 16.29 -6.55
C MET A 2 -23.21 15.27 -5.49
N LEU A 3 -22.65 15.32 -4.28
CA LEU A 3 -22.99 14.42 -3.18
C LEU A 3 -24.38 14.69 -2.59
N ALA A 4 -24.94 15.88 -2.79
CA ALA A 4 -26.31 16.23 -2.40
C ALA A 4 -27.35 15.84 -3.47
N GLY A 5 -26.92 15.24 -4.57
CA GLY A 5 -27.78 14.85 -5.70
C GLY A 5 -28.32 16.04 -6.51
N ARG A 6 -27.68 17.23 -6.38
CA ARG A 6 -28.07 18.46 -7.07
C ARG A 6 -26.86 19.14 -7.69
N ASN A 7 -27.04 19.79 -8.84
CA ASN A 7 -26.02 20.59 -9.50
C ASN A 7 -25.97 22.04 -8.91
N SER A 8 -25.12 22.90 -9.46
CA SER A 8 -25.01 24.31 -9.07
C SER A 8 -26.30 25.11 -9.25
N ASN A 9 -27.21 24.62 -10.10
CA ASN A 9 -28.51 25.25 -10.41
C ASN A 9 -29.66 24.57 -9.65
N ASP A 10 -29.35 23.82 -8.59
CA ASP A 10 -30.31 23.10 -7.74
C ASP A 10 -31.14 22.01 -8.46
N ALA A 11 -30.78 21.66 -9.68
CA ALA A 11 -31.44 20.59 -10.44
C ALA A 11 -30.93 19.20 -10.02
N TYR A 12 -31.81 18.20 -9.99
CA TYR A 12 -31.46 16.82 -9.67
C TYR A 12 -30.48 16.25 -10.70
N ILE A 13 -29.41 15.59 -10.18
CA ILE A 13 -28.42 14.91 -11.00
C ILE A 13 -28.66 13.42 -10.91
N THR A 14 -28.68 12.73 -12.05
CA THR A 14 -28.68 11.27 -12.09
C THR A 14 -27.26 10.72 -11.84
N GLY A 15 -27.16 9.57 -11.17
CA GLY A 15 -25.87 8.91 -10.94
C GLY A 15 -25.14 9.27 -9.64
N TYR A 16 -25.59 10.25 -8.85
CA TYR A 16 -24.98 10.58 -7.55
C TYR A 16 -24.96 9.39 -6.57
N LYS A 17 -25.88 8.42 -6.72
CA LYS A 17 -25.93 7.20 -5.91
C LYS A 17 -24.66 6.37 -6.00
N HIS A 18 -23.94 6.45 -7.12
CA HIS A 18 -22.65 5.78 -7.29
C HIS A 18 -21.53 6.43 -6.45
N LEU A 19 -21.74 7.66 -5.96
CA LEU A 19 -20.82 8.36 -5.09
C LEU A 19 -21.11 8.12 -3.60
N ASN A 20 -22.25 7.53 -3.25
CA ASN A 20 -22.61 7.27 -1.85
C ASN A 20 -21.55 6.48 -1.08
N PRO A 21 -20.91 5.44 -1.64
CA PRO A 21 -19.89 4.67 -0.92
C PRO A 21 -18.65 5.47 -0.55
N ILE A 22 -18.39 6.59 -1.25
CA ILE A 22 -17.23 7.46 -1.00
C ILE A 22 -17.59 8.76 -0.30
N LYS A 23 -18.88 8.97 0.02
CA LYS A 23 -19.39 10.20 0.64
C LYS A 23 -18.72 10.50 1.98
N ASP A 24 -18.51 9.47 2.78
CA ASP A 24 -17.95 9.59 4.13
C ASP A 24 -16.45 9.95 4.13
N PHE A 25 -15.77 9.73 2.98
CA PHE A 25 -14.38 10.15 2.76
C PHE A 25 -14.26 11.54 2.15
N HIS A 26 -15.38 12.18 1.81
CA HIS A 26 -15.39 13.51 1.22
C HIS A 26 -15.74 14.55 2.27
N SER A 27 -14.77 15.39 2.62
CA SER A 27 -15.02 16.60 3.40
C SER A 27 -15.20 17.80 2.45
N PRO A 28 -16.36 18.45 2.45
CA PRO A 28 -16.60 19.65 1.62
C PRO A 28 -15.72 20.84 2.02
N GLN A 29 -15.07 20.76 3.17
CA GLN A 29 -14.17 21.79 3.71
C GLN A 29 -12.71 21.58 3.26
N ARG A 30 -12.35 20.40 2.71
CA ARG A 30 -11.01 20.14 2.18
C ARG A 30 -10.97 20.51 0.69
N THR A 31 -10.11 21.45 0.36
CA THR A 31 -9.86 21.89 -1.02
C THR A 31 -8.64 21.21 -1.64
N GLN A 32 -7.81 20.53 -0.85
CA GLN A 32 -6.59 19.88 -1.32
C GLN A 32 -6.78 18.34 -1.37
N ASP A 33 -6.09 17.72 -2.33
CA ASP A 33 -5.97 16.27 -2.43
C ASP A 33 -5.13 15.75 -1.26
N VAL A 34 -5.70 14.82 -0.49
CA VAL A 34 -5.03 14.20 0.67
C VAL A 34 -3.71 13.55 0.28
N SER A 35 -3.62 12.97 -0.91
CA SER A 35 -2.40 12.32 -1.39
C SER A 35 -1.28 13.33 -1.61
N GLU A 36 -1.61 14.54 -2.11
CA GLU A 36 -0.64 15.62 -2.26
C GLU A 36 -0.24 16.22 -0.90
N GLU A 37 -1.18 16.39 0.02
CA GLU A 37 -0.89 16.84 1.38
C GLU A 37 0.09 15.89 2.09
N ILE A 38 -0.14 14.57 2.00
CA ILE A 38 0.76 13.55 2.51
C ILE A 38 2.15 13.70 1.87
N TYR A 39 2.22 13.82 0.55
CA TYR A 39 3.49 13.96 -0.16
C TYR A 39 4.26 15.21 0.29
N GLN A 40 3.59 16.35 0.47
CA GLN A 40 4.20 17.56 0.97
C GLN A 40 4.76 17.42 2.40
N HIS A 41 4.08 16.67 3.27
CA HIS A 41 4.61 16.34 4.59
C HIS A 41 5.86 15.46 4.51
N LEU A 42 5.89 14.48 3.62
CA LEU A 42 7.06 13.63 3.40
C LEU A 42 8.27 14.44 2.88
N LEU A 43 8.04 15.41 1.99
CA LEU A 43 9.09 16.34 1.53
C LEU A 43 9.71 17.15 2.67
N GLN A 44 8.94 17.44 3.72
CA GLN A 44 9.40 18.13 4.92
C GLN A 44 10.11 17.20 5.93
N GLY A 45 10.30 15.92 5.58
CA GLY A 45 10.91 14.92 6.47
C GLY A 45 10.01 14.49 7.62
N LYS A 46 8.71 14.73 7.53
CA LYS A 46 7.74 14.31 8.56
C LYS A 46 7.37 12.85 8.43
N ILE A 47 7.05 12.23 9.56
CA ILE A 47 6.40 10.93 9.63
C ILE A 47 4.90 11.15 9.49
N VAL A 48 4.29 10.43 8.54
CA VAL A 48 2.85 10.44 8.31
C VAL A 48 2.29 9.07 8.69
N ILE A 49 1.31 9.06 9.58
CA ILE A 49 0.60 7.84 9.99
C ILE A 49 -0.78 7.90 9.35
N LEU A 50 -1.09 6.90 8.54
CA LEU A 50 -2.38 6.73 7.90
C LEU A 50 -3.11 5.57 8.56
N ASP A 51 -4.11 5.89 9.38
CA ASP A 51 -4.97 4.87 9.99
C ASP A 51 -6.08 4.48 9.01
N LEU A 52 -5.98 3.25 8.51
CA LEU A 52 -6.96 2.64 7.62
C LEU A 52 -7.76 1.53 8.33
N SER A 53 -7.75 1.47 9.65
CA SER A 53 -8.44 0.43 10.44
C SER A 53 -9.96 0.52 10.33
N VAL A 54 -10.48 1.70 10.02
CA VAL A 54 -11.92 1.97 9.91
C VAL A 54 -12.36 1.97 8.44
N GLY A 55 -13.50 1.34 8.15
CA GLY A 55 -14.13 1.33 6.84
C GLY A 55 -14.13 -0.04 6.16
N ASP A 56 -14.70 -0.07 4.97
CA ASP A 56 -14.79 -1.25 4.12
C ASP A 56 -13.39 -1.70 3.65
N PRO A 57 -13.06 -3.02 3.66
CA PRO A 57 -11.79 -3.54 3.20
C PRO A 57 -11.41 -3.11 1.77
N ASP A 58 -12.36 -3.07 0.84
CA ASP A 58 -12.11 -2.66 -0.55
C ASP A 58 -11.74 -1.18 -0.63
N GLN A 59 -12.37 -0.35 0.19
CA GLN A 59 -12.08 1.08 0.27
C GLN A 59 -10.70 1.33 0.86
N ARG A 60 -10.31 0.59 1.91
CA ARG A 60 -8.96 0.66 2.50
C ARG A 60 -7.88 0.32 1.48
N THR A 61 -8.06 -0.80 0.78
CA THR A 61 -7.15 -1.24 -0.28
C THR A 61 -7.05 -0.20 -1.39
N ARG A 62 -8.18 0.35 -1.82
CA ARG A 62 -8.21 1.38 -2.87
C ARG A 62 -7.52 2.66 -2.44
N LEU A 63 -7.78 3.14 -1.23
CA LEU A 63 -7.17 4.38 -0.72
C LEU A 63 -5.66 4.25 -0.57
N SER A 64 -5.19 3.13 0.01
CA SER A 64 -3.76 2.86 0.14
C SER A 64 -3.05 2.84 -1.22
N LYS A 65 -3.66 2.22 -2.24
CA LYS A 65 -3.14 2.20 -3.62
C LYS A 65 -3.08 3.60 -4.24
N ILE A 66 -4.11 4.41 -4.07
CA ILE A 66 -4.14 5.79 -4.60
C ILE A 66 -3.01 6.62 -4.00
N ILE A 67 -2.82 6.57 -2.69
CA ILE A 67 -1.77 7.32 -2.00
C ILE A 67 -0.38 6.83 -2.43
N ALA A 68 -0.15 5.52 -2.42
CA ALA A 68 1.11 4.93 -2.85
C ALA A 68 1.44 5.25 -4.31
N GLN A 69 0.44 5.19 -5.20
CA GLN A 69 0.58 5.55 -6.61
C GLN A 69 0.91 7.03 -6.79
N HIS A 70 0.31 7.92 -6.00
CA HIS A 70 0.61 9.34 -6.03
C HIS A 70 2.07 9.60 -5.63
N ILE A 71 2.52 9.03 -4.51
CA ILE A 71 3.90 9.15 -4.03
C ILE A 71 4.87 8.64 -5.11
N PHE A 72 4.62 7.47 -5.67
CA PHE A 72 5.46 6.88 -6.72
C PHE A 72 5.52 7.77 -7.96
N LYS A 73 4.38 8.28 -8.43
CA LYS A 73 4.30 9.17 -9.60
C LYS A 73 5.06 10.47 -9.37
N ARG A 74 4.93 11.08 -8.20
CA ARG A 74 5.63 12.32 -7.85
C ARG A 74 7.14 12.12 -7.81
N SER A 75 7.62 11.06 -7.14
CA SER A 75 9.05 10.73 -7.10
C SER A 75 9.62 10.42 -8.49
N MET A 76 8.86 9.70 -9.32
CA MET A 76 9.23 9.44 -10.71
C MET A 76 9.31 10.73 -11.55
N GLN A 77 8.37 11.66 -11.36
CA GLN A 77 8.39 12.96 -12.06
C GLN A 77 9.63 13.76 -11.71
N THR A 78 9.96 13.87 -10.41
CA THR A 78 11.17 14.56 -9.94
C THR A 78 12.43 13.93 -10.56
N PHE A 79 12.53 12.59 -10.55
CA PHE A 79 13.64 11.88 -11.16
C PHE A 79 13.77 12.15 -12.67
N ASN A 80 12.65 12.15 -13.40
CA ASN A 80 12.63 12.39 -14.84
C ASN A 80 13.01 13.84 -15.22
N GLN A 81 12.88 14.78 -14.27
CA GLN A 81 13.34 16.16 -14.41
C GLN A 81 14.84 16.32 -14.15
N GLY A 82 15.54 15.23 -13.84
CA GLY A 82 16.98 15.24 -13.53
C GLY A 82 17.26 15.64 -12.08
N GLU A 83 16.25 15.71 -11.24
CA GLU A 83 16.36 16.03 -9.82
C GLU A 83 16.39 14.74 -8.97
N PHE A 84 16.91 14.85 -7.75
CA PHE A 84 16.91 13.74 -6.81
C PHE A 84 15.60 13.75 -5.99
N PRO A 85 14.74 12.72 -6.14
CA PRO A 85 13.57 12.59 -5.28
C PRO A 85 14.00 12.38 -3.81
N PRO A 86 13.16 12.74 -2.84
CA PRO A 86 13.40 12.46 -1.44
C PRO A 86 13.44 10.95 -1.17
N ASN A 87 14.19 10.55 -0.14
CA ASN A 87 14.10 9.17 0.35
C ASN A 87 12.77 9.00 1.10
N ILE A 88 11.92 8.12 0.62
CA ILE A 88 10.63 7.81 1.24
C ILE A 88 10.61 6.34 1.62
N MET A 89 10.24 6.05 2.86
CA MET A 89 9.98 4.69 3.34
C MET A 89 8.48 4.53 3.58
N ILE A 90 7.90 3.53 2.94
CA ILE A 90 6.49 3.16 3.14
C ILE A 90 6.46 1.92 4.02
N TYR A 91 5.88 2.05 5.21
CA TYR A 91 5.68 0.93 6.13
C TYR A 91 4.22 0.48 6.08
N ILE A 92 3.99 -0.83 5.95
CA ILE A 92 2.67 -1.42 5.77
C ILE A 92 2.47 -2.51 6.83
N GLU A 93 1.56 -2.26 7.77
CA GLU A 93 1.10 -3.26 8.72
C GLU A 93 -0.01 -4.13 8.09
N GLU A 94 -0.06 -5.39 8.51
CA GLU A 94 -1.04 -6.38 8.03
C GLU A 94 -1.13 -6.40 6.50
N ALA A 95 0.03 -6.49 5.86
CA ALA A 95 0.18 -6.32 4.41
C ALA A 95 -0.72 -7.24 3.58
N HIS A 96 -1.07 -8.42 4.10
CA HIS A 96 -2.00 -9.36 3.47
C HIS A 96 -3.39 -8.76 3.19
N ASN A 97 -3.79 -7.72 3.95
CA ASN A 97 -5.06 -7.00 3.74
C ASN A 97 -4.98 -5.93 2.64
N ILE A 98 -3.78 -5.51 2.25
CA ILE A 98 -3.55 -4.38 1.34
C ILE A 98 -2.89 -4.84 0.05
N ILE A 99 -1.95 -5.77 0.16
CA ILE A 99 -1.10 -6.25 -0.94
C ILE A 99 -1.53 -7.66 -1.30
N GLY A 100 -2.59 -7.79 -2.10
CA GLY A 100 -3.15 -9.09 -2.45
C GLY A 100 -2.34 -9.84 -3.52
N ASN A 101 -2.37 -11.18 -3.46
CA ASN A 101 -1.74 -12.05 -4.47
C ASN A 101 -2.43 -12.04 -5.84
N LYS A 102 -3.62 -11.41 -5.95
CA LYS A 102 -4.40 -11.28 -7.18
C LYS A 102 -4.08 -10.02 -7.98
N ASP A 103 -3.22 -9.16 -7.47
CA ASP A 103 -2.82 -7.93 -8.14
C ASP A 103 -2.04 -8.25 -9.43
N ASN A 104 -2.23 -7.44 -10.47
CA ASN A 104 -1.45 -7.56 -11.70
C ASN A 104 -0.03 -6.98 -11.50
N LEU A 105 0.92 -7.43 -12.31
CA LEU A 105 2.31 -6.91 -12.31
C LEU A 105 2.41 -5.39 -12.51
N SER A 106 1.43 -4.81 -13.19
CA SER A 106 1.32 -3.37 -13.43
C SER A 106 0.65 -2.62 -12.28
N ASP A 107 0.16 -3.33 -11.27
CA ASP A 107 -0.47 -2.70 -10.12
C ASP A 107 0.54 -1.99 -9.22
N THR A 108 0.07 -1.12 -8.38
CA THR A 108 0.87 -0.16 -7.61
C THR A 108 1.93 -0.84 -6.75
N TRP A 109 1.56 -1.83 -5.94
CA TRP A 109 2.48 -2.44 -4.98
C TRP A 109 3.57 -3.31 -5.63
N PRO A 110 3.24 -4.24 -6.56
CA PRO A 110 4.27 -4.98 -7.29
C PRO A 110 5.23 -4.07 -8.07
N ARG A 111 4.73 -2.96 -8.61
CA ARG A 111 5.53 -1.99 -9.32
C ARG A 111 6.47 -1.23 -8.38
N ILE A 112 6.00 -0.79 -7.22
CA ILE A 112 6.84 -0.13 -6.21
C ILE A 112 7.93 -1.08 -5.72
N ALA A 113 7.60 -2.35 -5.43
CA ALA A 113 8.59 -3.33 -5.02
C ALA A 113 9.69 -3.54 -6.06
N LYS A 114 9.35 -3.53 -7.35
CA LYS A 114 10.29 -3.73 -8.45
C LYS A 114 11.10 -2.50 -8.82
N GLU A 115 10.48 -1.33 -8.83
CA GLU A 115 11.03 -0.10 -9.41
C GLU A 115 11.26 1.00 -8.36
N GLY A 116 10.73 0.86 -7.15
CA GLY A 116 10.72 1.91 -6.13
C GLY A 116 12.11 2.41 -5.77
N ALA A 117 13.08 1.52 -5.64
CA ALA A 117 14.46 1.87 -5.31
C ALA A 117 15.06 2.88 -6.28
N LYS A 118 14.75 2.78 -7.58
CA LYS A 118 15.17 3.74 -8.60
C LYS A 118 14.70 5.16 -8.30
N PHE A 119 13.53 5.28 -7.70
CA PHE A 119 12.89 6.56 -7.35
C PHE A 119 13.03 6.89 -5.86
N ARG A 120 13.97 6.21 -5.17
CA ARG A 120 14.26 6.38 -3.75
C ARG A 120 13.07 6.08 -2.82
N ILE A 121 12.23 5.14 -3.23
CA ILE A 121 11.14 4.63 -2.41
C ILE A 121 11.51 3.22 -1.94
N GLY A 122 11.62 3.05 -0.63
CA GLY A 122 11.71 1.75 0.04
C GLY A 122 10.38 1.32 0.62
N THR A 123 10.18 0.02 0.75
CA THR A 123 9.00 -0.55 1.40
C THR A 123 9.41 -1.50 2.51
N VAL A 124 8.73 -1.39 3.64
CA VAL A 124 8.75 -2.37 4.73
C VAL A 124 7.32 -2.85 4.93
N TYR A 125 7.13 -4.14 5.03
CA TYR A 125 5.80 -4.69 5.27
C TYR A 125 5.86 -5.79 6.32
N ALA A 126 4.86 -5.82 7.19
CA ALA A 126 4.65 -6.87 8.17
C ALA A 126 3.38 -7.66 7.82
N THR A 127 3.45 -8.98 7.94
CA THR A 127 2.33 -9.87 7.66
C THR A 127 2.41 -11.15 8.46
N GLN A 128 1.28 -11.71 8.82
CA GLN A 128 1.15 -13.06 9.39
C GLN A 128 0.84 -14.09 8.30
N GLU A 129 0.40 -13.65 7.11
CA GLU A 129 0.02 -14.50 5.99
C GLU A 129 0.89 -14.21 4.76
N ILE A 130 2.04 -14.89 4.67
CA ILE A 130 3.00 -14.73 3.57
C ILE A 130 2.37 -15.19 2.25
N SER A 131 1.58 -16.26 2.29
CA SER A 131 0.90 -16.84 1.12
C SER A 131 -0.11 -15.88 0.45
N SER A 132 -0.59 -14.89 1.18
CA SER A 132 -1.51 -13.87 0.69
C SER A 132 -0.80 -12.66 0.05
N VAL A 133 0.53 -12.53 0.23
CA VAL A 133 1.32 -11.47 -0.39
C VAL A 133 1.67 -11.82 -1.83
N HIS A 134 1.65 -10.82 -2.70
CA HIS A 134 1.95 -11.01 -4.12
C HIS A 134 3.37 -11.58 -4.33
N PRO A 135 3.55 -12.68 -5.14
CA PRO A 135 4.84 -13.35 -5.32
C PRO A 135 5.98 -12.43 -5.78
N ASN A 136 5.70 -11.44 -6.63
CA ASN A 136 6.73 -10.51 -7.07
C ASN A 136 7.20 -9.55 -5.96
N ILE A 137 6.40 -9.30 -4.95
CA ILE A 137 6.84 -8.50 -3.80
C ILE A 137 7.80 -9.35 -2.97
N LEU A 138 7.44 -10.60 -2.70
CA LEU A 138 8.32 -11.55 -2.00
C LEU A 138 9.65 -11.71 -2.74
N ALA A 139 9.61 -11.91 -4.06
CA ALA A 139 10.80 -12.08 -4.89
C ALA A 139 11.73 -10.85 -4.95
N ASN A 140 11.21 -9.65 -4.69
CA ASN A 140 11.97 -8.40 -4.65
C ASN A 140 12.26 -7.92 -3.22
N THR A 141 12.00 -8.73 -2.21
CA THR A 141 12.31 -8.42 -0.81
C THR A 141 13.75 -8.83 -0.52
N GLU A 142 14.61 -7.88 -0.24
CA GLU A 142 16.04 -8.13 0.00
C GLU A 142 16.33 -8.62 1.44
N ASN A 143 15.57 -8.10 2.40
CA ASN A 143 15.76 -8.42 3.82
C ASN A 143 14.46 -8.95 4.42
N MET A 144 14.55 -10.09 5.07
CA MET A 144 13.42 -10.74 5.70
C MET A 144 13.72 -11.06 7.16
N PHE A 145 12.81 -10.67 8.03
CA PHE A 145 12.82 -10.99 9.45
C PHE A 145 11.66 -11.93 9.72
N VAL A 146 11.97 -13.16 10.10
CA VAL A 146 10.97 -14.20 10.35
C VAL A 146 11.04 -14.59 11.82
N SER A 147 9.92 -14.49 12.51
CA SER A 147 9.76 -15.00 13.86
C SER A 147 9.06 -16.37 13.81
N HIS A 148 8.18 -16.66 14.75
CA HIS A 148 7.43 -17.89 14.77
C HIS A 148 6.34 -17.93 13.67
N ILE A 149 6.24 -19.05 12.96
CA ILE A 149 5.22 -19.31 11.94
C ILE A 149 4.40 -20.52 12.36
N ASN A 150 3.09 -20.35 12.57
CA ASN A 150 2.19 -21.41 13.04
C ASN A 150 1.74 -22.39 11.95
N ASN A 151 2.06 -22.14 10.68
CA ASN A 151 1.52 -22.87 9.55
C ASN A 151 2.62 -23.34 8.60
N GLU A 152 2.72 -24.65 8.41
CA GLU A 152 3.68 -25.25 7.46
C GLU A 152 3.52 -24.74 6.01
N ASN A 153 2.31 -24.40 5.61
CA ASN A 153 2.09 -23.86 4.26
C ASN A 153 2.80 -22.53 4.07
N GLU A 154 2.79 -21.66 5.09
CA GLU A 154 3.50 -20.38 5.05
C GLU A 154 5.03 -20.60 4.94
N VAL A 155 5.57 -21.58 5.67
CA VAL A 155 6.99 -21.96 5.55
C VAL A 155 7.32 -22.46 4.14
N ARG A 156 6.45 -23.27 3.54
CA ARG A 156 6.63 -23.76 2.15
C ARG A 156 6.58 -22.63 1.13
N VAL A 157 5.73 -21.64 1.33
CA VAL A 157 5.68 -20.47 0.46
C VAL A 157 6.98 -19.68 0.57
N LEU A 158 7.45 -19.45 1.79
CA LEU A 158 8.68 -18.74 2.07
C LEU A 158 9.91 -19.44 1.43
N ALA A 159 9.97 -20.77 1.54
CA ALA A 159 11.06 -21.59 0.99
C ALA A 159 11.16 -21.52 -0.55
N LYS A 160 10.14 -21.04 -1.27
CA LYS A 160 10.22 -20.82 -2.72
C LYS A 160 11.06 -19.60 -3.10
N PHE A 161 11.19 -18.65 -2.20
CA PHE A 161 11.88 -17.39 -2.46
C PHE A 161 13.22 -17.29 -1.75
N TYR A 162 13.40 -18.05 -0.66
CA TYR A 162 14.58 -18.01 0.18
C TYR A 162 15.01 -19.41 0.59
N ASP A 163 16.29 -19.62 0.77
CA ASP A 163 16.82 -20.88 1.26
C ASP A 163 16.61 -21.03 2.78
N PHE A 164 15.43 -21.47 3.13
CA PHE A 164 15.01 -21.72 4.52
C PHE A 164 14.95 -23.22 4.88
N ALA A 165 15.48 -24.10 4.03
CA ALA A 165 15.36 -25.53 4.21
C ALA A 165 15.84 -26.00 5.59
N ASP A 166 16.96 -25.45 6.06
CA ASP A 166 17.56 -25.82 7.35
C ASP A 166 16.85 -25.15 8.55
N PHE A 167 16.13 -24.05 8.34
CA PHE A 167 15.48 -23.28 9.40
C PHE A 167 13.99 -23.58 9.54
N GLY A 168 13.37 -24.22 8.55
CA GLY A 168 11.93 -24.52 8.54
C GLY A 168 11.41 -25.15 9.84
N PRO A 169 12.03 -26.21 10.37
CA PRO A 169 11.61 -26.82 11.63
C PRO A 169 11.70 -25.89 12.84
N SER A 170 12.67 -24.96 12.85
CA SER A 170 12.87 -24.01 13.95
C SER A 170 11.83 -22.89 13.95
N LEU A 171 11.28 -22.56 12.79
CA LEU A 171 10.24 -21.54 12.64
C LEU A 171 8.88 -22.02 13.15
N ILE A 172 8.62 -23.32 13.08
CA ILE A 172 7.34 -23.92 13.49
C ILE A 172 7.36 -24.31 14.97
N ARG A 173 8.52 -24.63 15.54
CA ARG A 173 8.60 -25.00 16.95
C ARG A 173 8.32 -23.79 17.83
N ALA A 174 7.31 -23.91 18.71
CA ALA A 174 7.16 -23.00 19.82
C ALA A 174 8.46 -23.03 20.64
N GLN A 175 9.05 -21.88 20.90
CA GLN A 175 10.08 -21.77 21.92
C GLN A 175 9.34 -21.82 23.26
N ASP A 176 9.59 -22.87 24.03
CA ASP A 176 9.18 -22.97 25.43
C ASP A 176 9.92 -21.93 26.28
#